data_732e0719a3055fab68f244cf006c5b72
#
_entry.id   732e0719a3055fab68f244cf006c5b72
#
_cell.length_a   1.000
_cell.length_b   1.000
_cell.length_c   1.000
_cell.angle_alpha   90.00
_cell.angle_beta   90.00
_cell.angle_gamma   90.00
#
_symmetry.space_group_name_H-M   'P 1'
#
loop_
_entity.id
_entity.type
_entity.pdbx_description
1 polymer ?
#
loop_
_entity_poly.entity_id
_entity_poly.type
_entity_poly.pdbx_seq_one_letter_code
_entity_poly.pdbx_strand_id
1 'polypeptide(L)'
;MKKRVGQYLMDCLSNVGVDKVFGVPGDFNLTFLDDIISRDDLEWVGNTNELNASYAADGYARLKGIAAMVTTFGVGELSAVNGIAGSYAERVPVIQITGAPTRAVEQAGKYVHHSLGEGRFDDYRNMYASITTTQAYITPENAQSEIPRVISAALFEKRPVHIHLPIDVANTEIEVTSSFELAGHQHRDVSKHMQMIMEKLQSADQPVIITGHEINSFGLHEELEKFVTQTHIPVAQLSLGKGAFNEESPYYMGVYDGALADKAIRDYVDQSDAILNIGAKLTDSATAGYSYQFDIDDVVMINHHNFKMNETKDTDVSLVDLLAGLNKLNYVNHMDFPKYQRPSAHDYDLNDDPLTQETYFKMMQDFIKEEDVIIAEQGTSFFGAYDLALNQHNKFIGQPLWGSIGYTLPATLGSQLADPNRRNLLLIGDGSLQLTVQAISTMIREEIKPVIFVINNDGYTVERKIHGENAMYNDIKMWDYKLLPTVFGGKEQVCTYDVNTSEEFQKVLLQVEAQPDRMHFIEVKMDVHDAPQKLNAIGQAFAKQNG
;
A
#
# COMPACT_ATOMS: atom_id res chain seq x y z
N MET A 1 -13.54 33.77 -12.82
CA MET A 1 -14.86 33.12 -12.50
C MET A 1 -14.98 33.07 -10.99
N LYS A 2 -16.14 33.44 -10.42
CA LYS A 2 -16.34 33.31 -8.96
C LYS A 2 -16.73 31.89 -8.59
N LYS A 3 -16.07 31.34 -7.58
CA LYS A 3 -16.34 30.03 -6.97
C LYS A 3 -16.09 30.09 -5.48
N ARG A 4 -16.76 29.24 -4.69
CA ARG A 4 -16.36 29.04 -3.29
C ARG A 4 -15.03 28.28 -3.23
N VAL A 5 -14.25 28.53 -2.16
CA VAL A 5 -12.95 27.84 -1.97
C VAL A 5 -13.13 26.32 -1.97
N GLY A 6 -14.19 25.80 -1.33
CA GLY A 6 -14.52 24.37 -1.37
C GLY A 6 -14.71 23.83 -2.79
N GLN A 7 -15.47 24.55 -3.63
CA GLN A 7 -15.66 24.18 -5.04
C GLN A 7 -14.35 24.22 -5.85
N TYR A 8 -13.50 25.20 -5.59
CA TYR A 8 -12.18 25.29 -6.22
C TYR A 8 -11.28 24.11 -5.82
N LEU A 9 -11.29 23.72 -4.54
CA LEU A 9 -10.55 22.54 -4.08
C LEU A 9 -11.05 21.28 -4.79
N MET A 10 -12.38 21.11 -4.94
CA MET A 10 -12.95 19.96 -5.67
C MET A 10 -12.55 19.96 -7.15
N ASP A 11 -12.50 21.11 -7.81
CA ASP A 11 -11.98 21.19 -9.18
C ASP A 11 -10.51 20.73 -9.25
N CYS A 12 -9.69 21.13 -8.28
CA CYS A 12 -8.29 20.72 -8.23
C CYS A 12 -8.14 19.20 -8.03
N LEU A 13 -8.96 18.58 -7.18
CA LEU A 13 -8.96 17.13 -6.96
C LEU A 13 -9.38 16.36 -8.22
N SER A 14 -10.47 16.78 -8.86
CA SER A 14 -10.94 16.18 -10.10
C SER A 14 -9.90 16.28 -11.22
N ASN A 15 -9.23 17.44 -11.35
CA ASN A 15 -8.19 17.66 -12.35
C ASN A 15 -6.97 16.72 -12.21
N VAL A 16 -6.71 16.17 -11.03
CA VAL A 16 -5.64 15.16 -10.83
C VAL A 16 -6.14 13.72 -10.86
N GLY A 17 -7.40 13.52 -11.24
CA GLY A 17 -7.99 12.21 -11.44
C GLY A 17 -8.62 11.58 -10.20
N VAL A 18 -8.82 12.33 -9.11
CA VAL A 18 -9.64 11.88 -7.99
C VAL A 18 -11.09 11.92 -8.40
N ASP A 19 -11.81 10.80 -8.32
CA ASP A 19 -13.24 10.68 -8.56
C ASP A 19 -14.02 10.17 -7.34
N LYS A 20 -13.33 9.67 -6.30
CA LYS A 20 -13.89 9.25 -5.02
C LYS A 20 -13.24 10.02 -3.87
N VAL A 21 -14.04 10.49 -2.92
CA VAL A 21 -13.57 11.15 -1.70
C VAL A 21 -14.05 10.37 -0.49
N PHE A 22 -13.12 9.85 0.30
CA PHE A 22 -13.40 9.03 1.48
C PHE A 22 -13.55 9.91 2.73
N GLY A 23 -14.26 9.42 3.75
CA GLY A 23 -14.27 10.14 5.02
C GLY A 23 -15.47 9.84 5.90
N VAL A 24 -15.62 10.69 6.92
CA VAL A 24 -16.72 10.66 7.87
C VAL A 24 -17.26 12.09 8.03
N PRO A 25 -18.59 12.29 7.97
CA PRO A 25 -19.17 13.61 8.15
C PRO A 25 -19.02 14.09 9.58
N GLY A 26 -18.81 15.41 9.75
CA GLY A 26 -18.79 16.11 11.02
C GLY A 26 -19.18 17.57 10.81
N ASP A 27 -19.59 18.26 11.88
CA ASP A 27 -20.16 19.60 11.79
C ASP A 27 -19.23 20.64 11.14
N PHE A 28 -17.91 20.49 11.26
CA PHE A 28 -16.95 21.40 10.62
C PHE A 28 -16.69 21.09 9.14
N ASN A 29 -17.31 20.04 8.57
CA ASN A 29 -17.13 19.73 7.16
C ASN A 29 -18.44 19.59 6.36
N LEU A 30 -19.62 19.60 6.98
CA LEU A 30 -20.90 19.30 6.33
C LEU A 30 -21.16 20.17 5.07
N THR A 31 -21.02 21.49 5.19
CA THR A 31 -21.25 22.39 4.05
C THR A 31 -20.24 22.23 2.91
N PHE A 32 -19.05 21.75 3.25
CA PHE A 32 -18.04 21.40 2.26
C PHE A 32 -18.33 20.04 1.60
N LEU A 33 -18.94 19.09 2.32
CA LEU A 33 -19.40 17.83 1.72
C LEU A 33 -20.51 18.07 0.70
N ASP A 34 -21.34 19.12 0.84
CA ASP A 34 -22.31 19.51 -0.17
C ASP A 34 -21.66 19.86 -1.52
N ASP A 35 -20.43 20.39 -1.51
CA ASP A 35 -19.66 20.65 -2.72
C ASP A 35 -19.25 19.37 -3.45
N ILE A 36 -19.08 18.25 -2.73
CA ILE A 36 -18.79 16.94 -3.32
C ILE A 36 -20.06 16.33 -3.91
N ILE A 37 -21.13 16.22 -3.11
CA ILE A 37 -22.35 15.51 -3.51
C ILE A 37 -23.16 16.24 -4.60
N SER A 38 -22.89 17.52 -4.83
CA SER A 38 -23.53 18.31 -5.91
C SER A 38 -22.85 18.15 -7.27
N ARG A 39 -21.83 17.31 -7.38
CA ARG A 39 -21.04 17.10 -8.61
C ARG A 39 -21.30 15.73 -9.21
N ASP A 40 -21.21 15.65 -10.54
CA ASP A 40 -21.33 14.39 -11.28
C ASP A 40 -19.96 13.69 -11.48
N ASP A 41 -18.84 14.41 -11.25
CA ASP A 41 -17.47 13.92 -11.46
C ASP A 41 -16.76 13.52 -10.17
N LEU A 42 -17.40 13.70 -9.00
CA LEU A 42 -16.91 13.27 -7.69
C LEU A 42 -18.01 12.51 -6.93
N GLU A 43 -17.60 11.52 -6.19
CA GLU A 43 -18.49 10.73 -5.35
C GLU A 43 -17.99 10.69 -3.91
N TRP A 44 -18.90 10.88 -2.96
CA TRP A 44 -18.63 10.76 -1.54
C TRP A 44 -18.75 9.30 -1.09
N VAL A 45 -17.66 8.73 -0.59
CA VAL A 45 -17.61 7.39 0.00
C VAL A 45 -17.52 7.53 1.52
N GLY A 46 -18.66 7.63 2.19
CA GLY A 46 -18.72 7.70 3.65
C GLY A 46 -18.31 6.37 4.28
N ASN A 47 -17.42 6.41 5.26
CA ASN A 47 -16.91 5.24 5.96
C ASN A 47 -17.46 5.13 7.38
N THR A 48 -17.29 3.98 8.01
CA THR A 48 -17.78 3.73 9.38
C THR A 48 -16.93 4.36 10.47
N ASN A 49 -15.68 4.66 10.16
CA ASN A 49 -14.76 5.46 10.97
C ASN A 49 -13.63 6.01 10.08
N GLU A 50 -12.85 6.96 10.60
CA GLU A 50 -11.82 7.65 9.82
C GLU A 50 -10.56 6.81 9.61
N LEU A 51 -10.29 5.82 10.48
CA LEU A 51 -9.22 4.85 10.24
C LEU A 51 -9.54 4.02 8.99
N ASN A 52 -10.76 3.47 8.90
CA ASN A 52 -11.21 2.74 7.72
C ASN A 52 -11.19 3.64 6.47
N ALA A 53 -11.58 4.92 6.60
CA ALA A 53 -11.52 5.88 5.51
C ALA A 53 -10.08 6.11 5.02
N SER A 54 -9.12 6.26 5.93
CA SER A 54 -7.71 6.46 5.58
C SER A 54 -7.09 5.23 4.88
N TYR A 55 -7.42 4.03 5.35
CA TYR A 55 -7.00 2.78 4.70
C TYR A 55 -7.66 2.58 3.34
N ALA A 56 -8.93 2.93 3.19
CA ALA A 56 -9.61 2.89 1.90
C ALA A 56 -9.00 3.91 0.91
N ALA A 57 -8.70 5.12 1.37
CA ALA A 57 -8.00 6.13 0.56
C ALA A 57 -6.60 5.65 0.13
N ASP A 58 -5.85 4.97 1.01
CA ASP A 58 -4.56 4.36 0.68
C ASP A 58 -4.72 3.29 -0.42
N GLY A 59 -5.62 2.33 -0.22
CA GLY A 59 -5.88 1.26 -1.20
C GLY A 59 -6.31 1.81 -2.57
N TYR A 60 -7.14 2.87 -2.58
CA TYR A 60 -7.53 3.57 -3.80
C TYR A 60 -6.33 4.25 -4.47
N ALA A 61 -5.49 4.96 -3.71
CA ALA A 61 -4.34 5.67 -4.25
C ALA A 61 -3.30 4.72 -4.86
N ARG A 62 -3.14 3.50 -4.35
CA ARG A 62 -2.22 2.48 -4.90
C ARG A 62 -2.58 2.07 -6.34
N LEU A 63 -3.83 2.16 -6.74
CA LEU A 63 -4.26 1.89 -8.12
C LEU A 63 -4.47 3.15 -8.94
N LYS A 64 -5.11 4.18 -8.34
CA LYS A 64 -5.46 5.42 -9.03
C LYS A 64 -4.30 6.43 -9.14
N GLY A 65 -3.30 6.30 -8.25
CA GLY A 65 -2.13 7.19 -8.21
C GLY A 65 -2.24 8.36 -7.25
N ILE A 66 -3.44 8.68 -6.72
CA ILE A 66 -3.72 9.69 -5.70
C ILE A 66 -5.11 9.47 -5.11
N ALA A 67 -5.32 9.81 -3.84
CA ALA A 67 -6.62 9.80 -3.18
C ALA A 67 -6.87 11.08 -2.39
N ALA A 68 -8.14 11.32 -2.05
CA ALA A 68 -8.53 12.37 -1.10
C ALA A 68 -9.44 11.80 -0.02
N MET A 69 -9.29 12.31 1.19
CA MET A 69 -10.20 12.03 2.29
C MET A 69 -10.53 13.29 3.09
N VAL A 70 -11.72 13.31 3.70
CA VAL A 70 -12.22 14.42 4.50
C VAL A 70 -12.58 13.95 5.90
N THR A 71 -12.10 14.66 6.90
CA THR A 71 -12.46 14.44 8.31
C THR A 71 -12.88 15.75 8.96
N THR A 72 -13.55 15.66 10.11
CA THR A 72 -13.73 16.81 10.98
C THR A 72 -12.47 17.07 11.81
N PHE A 73 -12.37 18.29 12.36
CA PHE A 73 -11.29 18.74 13.23
C PHE A 73 -11.12 17.85 14.47
N GLY A 74 -9.89 17.65 14.89
CA GLY A 74 -9.53 16.97 16.12
C GLY A 74 -9.88 15.49 16.11
N VAL A 75 -11.03 15.11 16.61
CA VAL A 75 -11.43 13.71 16.80
C VAL A 75 -11.42 12.90 15.50
N GLY A 76 -11.81 13.50 14.38
CA GLY A 76 -11.83 12.83 13.08
C GLY A 76 -10.43 12.69 12.49
N GLU A 77 -9.65 13.79 12.44
CA GLU A 77 -8.30 13.71 11.90
C GLU A 77 -7.38 12.82 12.76
N LEU A 78 -7.50 12.83 14.09
CA LEU A 78 -6.71 11.95 14.95
C LEU A 78 -7.10 10.47 14.81
N SER A 79 -8.35 10.15 14.51
CA SER A 79 -8.75 8.78 14.20
C SER A 79 -8.11 8.27 12.90
N ALA A 80 -7.79 9.15 11.94
CA ALA A 80 -7.14 8.80 10.67
C ALA A 80 -5.61 8.74 10.76
N VAL A 81 -4.99 9.24 11.81
CA VAL A 81 -3.53 9.48 11.89
C VAL A 81 -2.70 8.23 11.60
N ASN A 82 -3.11 7.06 12.08
CA ASN A 82 -2.42 5.80 11.86
C ASN A 82 -2.39 5.42 10.36
N GLY A 83 -3.51 5.55 9.65
CA GLY A 83 -3.57 5.25 8.22
C GLY A 83 -2.74 6.24 7.39
N ILE A 84 -2.78 7.53 7.71
CA ILE A 84 -1.95 8.53 7.03
C ILE A 84 -0.45 8.29 7.28
N ALA A 85 -0.07 7.87 8.50
CA ALA A 85 1.31 7.50 8.80
C ALA A 85 1.78 6.28 7.98
N GLY A 86 0.91 5.28 7.79
CA GLY A 86 1.17 4.14 6.91
C GLY A 86 1.36 4.56 5.45
N SER A 87 0.49 5.42 4.94
CA SER A 87 0.62 5.99 3.60
C SER A 87 1.94 6.78 3.43
N TYR A 88 2.36 7.52 4.48
CA TYR A 88 3.65 8.22 4.46
C TYR A 88 4.84 7.26 4.42
N ALA A 89 4.80 6.20 5.24
CA ALA A 89 5.88 5.22 5.33
C ALA A 89 6.11 4.49 4.00
N GLU A 90 5.02 4.15 3.29
CA GLU A 90 5.05 3.35 2.06
C GLU A 90 4.85 4.14 0.76
N ARG A 91 4.96 5.46 0.84
CA ARG A 91 4.87 6.37 -0.32
C ARG A 91 3.57 6.24 -1.10
N VAL A 92 2.46 6.50 -0.43
CA VAL A 92 1.12 6.54 -1.02
C VAL A 92 0.55 7.95 -0.91
N PRO A 93 0.20 8.62 -2.02
CA PRO A 93 -0.27 10.01 -2.00
C PRO A 93 -1.73 10.11 -1.59
N VAL A 94 -1.98 10.50 -0.35
CA VAL A 94 -3.32 10.77 0.19
C VAL A 94 -3.43 12.24 0.59
N ILE A 95 -4.44 12.92 0.09
CA ILE A 95 -4.77 14.30 0.45
C ILE A 95 -5.74 14.26 1.63
N GLN A 96 -5.22 14.50 2.85
CA GLN A 96 -6.03 14.63 4.06
C GLN A 96 -6.59 16.05 4.15
N ILE A 97 -7.90 16.20 4.07
CA ILE A 97 -8.61 17.48 4.20
C ILE A 97 -9.34 17.47 5.54
N THR A 98 -9.01 18.41 6.41
CA THR A 98 -9.66 18.56 7.70
C THR A 98 -10.53 19.81 7.70
N GLY A 99 -11.86 19.62 7.80
CA GLY A 99 -12.79 20.72 8.06
C GLY A 99 -12.63 21.20 9.49
N ALA A 100 -12.44 22.51 9.68
CA ALA A 100 -12.07 23.12 10.93
C ALA A 100 -13.04 24.24 11.37
N PRO A 101 -13.00 24.67 12.65
CA PRO A 101 -13.76 25.82 13.12
C PRO A 101 -13.53 27.08 12.27
N THR A 102 -14.42 28.06 12.40
CA THR A 102 -14.21 29.34 11.70
C THR A 102 -12.95 30.06 12.19
N ARG A 103 -12.26 30.76 11.29
CA ARG A 103 -11.07 31.57 11.64
C ARG A 103 -11.28 32.51 12.83
N ALA A 104 -12.49 33.10 12.93
CA ALA A 104 -12.83 33.99 14.06
C ALA A 104 -12.82 33.25 15.39
N VAL A 105 -13.26 32.00 15.42
CA VAL A 105 -13.23 31.13 16.63
C VAL A 105 -11.80 30.76 16.98
N GLU A 106 -11.02 30.36 15.99
CA GLU A 106 -9.62 29.97 16.18
C GLU A 106 -8.76 31.15 16.68
N GLN A 107 -8.88 32.30 16.01
CA GLN A 107 -8.16 33.54 16.38
C GLN A 107 -8.52 34.05 17.78
N ALA A 108 -9.77 33.87 18.19
CA ALA A 108 -10.23 34.27 19.52
C ALA A 108 -9.86 33.26 20.61
N GLY A 109 -9.23 32.12 20.27
CA GLY A 109 -8.87 31.07 21.22
C GLY A 109 -10.08 30.53 22.01
N LYS A 110 -11.23 30.41 21.35
CA LYS A 110 -12.46 29.97 22.05
C LYS A 110 -12.40 28.47 22.35
N TYR A 111 -13.02 28.07 23.43
CA TYR A 111 -13.20 26.66 23.78
C TYR A 111 -14.32 26.07 22.93
N VAL A 112 -13.98 25.16 22.06
CA VAL A 112 -14.93 24.46 21.20
C VAL A 112 -14.77 22.95 21.36
N HIS A 113 -15.84 22.21 21.04
CA HIS A 113 -15.80 20.75 21.00
C HIS A 113 -14.79 20.27 19.94
N HIS A 114 -14.36 19.03 20.04
CA HIS A 114 -13.31 18.42 19.21
C HIS A 114 -11.92 19.04 19.35
N SER A 115 -11.74 20.08 20.18
CA SER A 115 -10.42 20.60 20.57
C SER A 115 -9.97 20.04 21.93
N LEU A 116 -8.72 20.30 22.30
CA LEU A 116 -8.21 19.95 23.64
C LEU A 116 -8.74 20.88 24.74
N GLY A 117 -9.58 21.87 24.41
CA GLY A 117 -10.17 22.80 25.37
C GLY A 117 -9.23 23.90 25.86
N GLU A 118 -8.10 24.11 25.21
CA GLU A 118 -7.05 25.07 25.59
C GLU A 118 -7.02 26.35 24.71
N GLY A 119 -7.95 26.45 23.73
CA GLY A 119 -7.99 27.57 22.78
C GLY A 119 -6.85 27.55 21.75
N ARG A 120 -6.20 26.40 21.57
CA ARG A 120 -5.18 26.18 20.56
C ARG A 120 -5.76 25.33 19.42
N PHE A 121 -5.40 25.65 18.19
CA PHE A 121 -5.93 25.01 16.97
C PHE A 121 -4.84 24.47 16.05
N ASP A 122 -3.57 24.59 16.47
CA ASP A 122 -2.41 24.06 15.72
C ASP A 122 -1.98 22.67 16.19
N ASP A 123 -2.47 22.20 17.34
CA ASP A 123 -1.98 21.01 18.01
C ASP A 123 -2.04 19.77 17.07
N TYR A 124 -3.16 19.55 16.39
CA TYR A 124 -3.31 18.38 15.51
C TYR A 124 -2.49 18.52 14.23
N ARG A 125 -2.45 19.71 13.62
CA ARG A 125 -1.62 20.00 12.47
C ARG A 125 -0.13 19.77 12.77
N ASN A 126 0.31 20.13 14.00
CA ASN A 126 1.68 19.83 14.46
C ASN A 126 1.93 18.32 14.58
N MET A 127 0.95 17.51 15.01
CA MET A 127 1.07 16.05 15.03
C MET A 127 1.20 15.48 13.62
N TYR A 128 0.48 16.03 12.66
CA TYR A 128 0.56 15.62 11.24
C TYR A 128 1.87 16.03 10.55
N ALA A 129 2.65 16.97 11.09
CA ALA A 129 3.88 17.44 10.46
C ALA A 129 4.92 16.34 10.23
N SER A 130 4.93 15.28 11.06
CA SER A 130 5.87 14.16 10.93
C SER A 130 5.42 13.08 9.93
N ILE A 131 4.15 13.09 9.53
CA ILE A 131 3.53 12.05 8.70
C ILE A 131 2.94 12.59 7.39
N THR A 132 3.27 13.82 7.05
CA THR A 132 2.90 14.47 5.79
C THR A 132 4.12 15.17 5.18
N THR A 133 4.21 15.19 3.85
CA THR A 133 5.35 15.86 3.19
C THR A 133 5.23 17.38 3.26
N THR A 134 4.00 17.89 3.28
CA THR A 134 3.69 19.31 3.47
C THR A 134 2.26 19.52 3.96
N GLN A 135 1.99 20.72 4.46
CA GLN A 135 0.68 21.11 4.97
C GLN A 135 0.29 22.50 4.45
N ALA A 136 -1.02 22.78 4.47
CA ALA A 136 -1.53 24.12 4.23
C ALA A 136 -2.67 24.47 5.20
N TYR A 137 -2.65 25.69 5.72
CA TYR A 137 -3.78 26.37 6.34
C TYR A 137 -4.40 27.28 5.29
N ILE A 138 -5.63 27.00 4.89
CA ILE A 138 -6.28 27.69 3.78
C ILE A 138 -6.97 28.98 4.24
N THR A 139 -6.74 30.05 3.48
CA THR A 139 -7.47 31.32 3.56
C THR A 139 -7.99 31.67 2.17
N PRO A 140 -8.96 32.59 2.04
CA PRO A 140 -9.41 33.04 0.71
C PRO A 140 -8.28 33.62 -0.15
N GLU A 141 -7.28 34.26 0.49
CA GLU A 141 -6.17 34.92 -0.18
C GLU A 141 -5.12 33.95 -0.72
N ASN A 142 -4.91 32.80 -0.03
CA ASN A 142 -3.88 31.84 -0.41
C ASN A 142 -4.42 30.58 -1.11
N ALA A 143 -5.73 30.39 -1.20
CA ALA A 143 -6.34 29.16 -1.71
C ALA A 143 -5.80 28.76 -3.10
N GLN A 144 -5.66 29.74 -4.01
CA GLN A 144 -5.21 29.48 -5.38
C GLN A 144 -3.71 29.15 -5.51
N SER A 145 -2.91 29.46 -4.51
CA SER A 145 -1.49 29.07 -4.46
C SER A 145 -1.23 27.82 -3.62
N GLU A 146 -1.86 27.72 -2.45
CA GLU A 146 -1.60 26.64 -1.51
C GLU A 146 -2.23 25.31 -1.89
N ILE A 147 -3.46 25.31 -2.42
CA ILE A 147 -4.13 24.07 -2.85
C ILE A 147 -3.32 23.38 -3.96
N PRO A 148 -2.97 24.05 -5.08
CA PRO A 148 -2.12 23.45 -6.11
C PRO A 148 -0.74 23.01 -5.57
N ARG A 149 -0.13 23.80 -4.67
CA ARG A 149 1.17 23.49 -4.09
C ARG A 149 1.17 22.16 -3.34
N VAL A 150 0.20 21.95 -2.45
CA VAL A 150 0.16 20.71 -1.64
C VAL A 150 -0.24 19.50 -2.49
N ILE A 151 -1.15 19.65 -3.45
CA ILE A 151 -1.52 18.56 -4.37
C ILE A 151 -0.32 18.15 -5.23
N SER A 152 0.43 19.12 -5.78
CA SER A 152 1.66 18.87 -6.53
C SER A 152 2.70 18.15 -5.68
N ALA A 153 2.86 18.54 -4.42
CA ALA A 153 3.78 17.88 -3.49
C ALA A 153 3.37 16.42 -3.23
N ALA A 154 2.08 16.13 -3.03
CA ALA A 154 1.61 14.75 -2.85
C ALA A 154 1.95 13.87 -4.06
N LEU A 155 1.74 14.37 -5.26
CA LEU A 155 2.02 13.65 -6.50
C LEU A 155 3.52 13.47 -6.76
N PHE A 156 4.33 14.48 -6.46
CA PHE A 156 5.77 14.44 -6.68
C PHE A 156 6.48 13.54 -5.65
N GLU A 157 6.15 13.69 -4.37
CA GLU A 157 6.76 12.93 -3.28
C GLU A 157 6.17 11.53 -3.11
N LYS A 158 5.01 11.27 -3.72
CA LYS A 158 4.20 10.06 -3.48
C LYS A 158 3.96 9.84 -1.99
N ARG A 159 3.54 10.90 -1.30
CA ARG A 159 3.30 10.91 0.15
C ARG A 159 2.08 11.74 0.50
N PRO A 160 1.46 11.50 1.66
CA PRO A 160 0.32 12.29 2.08
C PRO A 160 0.67 13.75 2.37
N VAL A 161 -0.36 14.58 2.23
CA VAL A 161 -0.36 16.01 2.59
C VAL A 161 -1.57 16.32 3.46
N HIS A 162 -1.51 17.42 4.20
CA HIS A 162 -2.61 17.86 5.07
C HIS A 162 -3.10 19.26 4.70
N ILE A 163 -4.42 19.39 4.54
CA ILE A 163 -5.11 20.67 4.27
C ILE A 163 -6.03 20.98 5.45
N HIS A 164 -5.73 22.03 6.19
CA HIS A 164 -6.60 22.59 7.21
C HIS A 164 -7.53 23.63 6.55
N LEU A 165 -8.83 23.34 6.52
CA LEU A 165 -9.83 24.13 5.82
C LEU A 165 -10.89 24.65 6.81
N PRO A 166 -10.77 25.90 7.30
CA PRO A 166 -11.82 26.48 8.13
C PRO A 166 -13.16 26.56 7.37
N ILE A 167 -14.26 26.25 8.06
CA ILE A 167 -15.59 26.14 7.44
C ILE A 167 -16.07 27.47 6.81
N ASP A 168 -15.72 28.61 7.41
CA ASP A 168 -16.02 29.92 6.82
C ASP A 168 -15.24 30.16 5.52
N VAL A 169 -14.00 29.67 5.46
CA VAL A 169 -13.17 29.76 4.24
C VAL A 169 -13.71 28.87 3.14
N ALA A 170 -14.10 27.63 3.44
CA ALA A 170 -14.71 26.72 2.46
C ALA A 170 -15.91 27.38 1.75
N ASN A 171 -16.70 28.15 2.49
CA ASN A 171 -17.89 28.83 2.00
C ASN A 171 -17.63 30.22 1.38
N THR A 172 -16.41 30.75 1.49
CA THR A 172 -16.07 32.09 0.93
C THR A 172 -15.90 32.02 -0.57
N GLU A 173 -16.54 32.95 -1.29
CA GLU A 173 -16.31 33.13 -2.72
C GLU A 173 -14.98 33.82 -3.00
N ILE A 174 -14.24 33.27 -3.94
CA ILE A 174 -13.01 33.84 -4.50
C ILE A 174 -13.14 34.02 -6.01
N GLU A 175 -12.41 34.97 -6.57
CA GLU A 175 -12.30 35.12 -8.02
C GLU A 175 -11.15 34.23 -8.52
N VAL A 176 -11.48 33.10 -9.16
CA VAL A 176 -10.50 32.20 -9.75
C VAL A 176 -9.93 32.84 -11.01
N THR A 177 -8.65 33.21 -10.97
CA THR A 177 -7.94 33.96 -12.01
C THR A 177 -7.07 33.10 -12.90
N SER A 178 -6.71 31.90 -12.46
CA SER A 178 -5.88 30.94 -13.20
C SER A 178 -6.52 29.55 -13.21
N SER A 179 -6.29 28.79 -14.27
CA SER A 179 -6.51 27.34 -14.27
C SER A 179 -5.59 26.67 -13.25
N PHE A 180 -6.04 25.56 -12.67
CA PHE A 180 -5.18 24.71 -11.87
C PHE A 180 -4.06 24.14 -12.77
N GLU A 181 -2.83 24.34 -12.36
CA GLU A 181 -1.65 23.77 -13.00
C GLU A 181 -0.80 23.05 -11.94
N LEU A 182 -0.44 21.81 -12.22
CA LEU A 182 0.54 21.11 -11.40
C LEU A 182 1.90 21.77 -11.54
N ALA A 183 2.60 21.95 -10.43
CA ALA A 183 3.99 22.34 -10.49
C ALA A 183 4.78 21.24 -11.25
N GLY A 184 5.41 21.64 -12.35
CA GLY A 184 6.18 20.69 -13.17
C GLY A 184 7.36 20.11 -12.39
N HIS A 185 7.69 18.86 -12.67
CA HIS A 185 8.92 18.25 -12.16
C HIS A 185 10.14 19.02 -12.71
N GLN A 186 10.99 19.50 -11.81
CA GLN A 186 12.27 20.10 -12.19
C GLN A 186 13.32 19.00 -12.36
N HIS A 187 13.55 18.59 -13.61
CA HIS A 187 14.56 17.60 -13.92
C HIS A 187 15.97 18.04 -13.48
N ARG A 188 16.66 17.13 -12.83
CA ARG A 188 18.05 17.31 -12.40
C ARG A 188 19.02 16.61 -13.34
N ASP A 189 20.20 17.22 -13.52
CA ASP A 189 21.31 16.54 -14.22
C ASP A 189 21.91 15.46 -13.31
N VAL A 190 21.78 14.21 -13.73
CA VAL A 190 22.31 13.02 -13.03
C VAL A 190 23.54 12.42 -13.72
N SER A 191 24.15 13.14 -14.66
CA SER A 191 25.28 12.62 -15.48
C SER A 191 26.45 12.12 -14.63
N LYS A 192 26.76 12.83 -13.53
CA LYS A 192 27.82 12.41 -12.60
C LYS A 192 27.48 11.09 -11.90
N HIS A 193 26.24 10.90 -11.47
CA HIS A 193 25.77 9.67 -10.85
C HIS A 193 25.85 8.51 -11.85
N MET A 194 25.45 8.74 -13.09
CA MET A 194 25.50 7.74 -14.17
C MET A 194 26.94 7.33 -14.50
N GLN A 195 27.89 8.26 -14.51
CA GLN A 195 29.28 7.93 -14.69
C GLN A 195 29.80 7.01 -13.57
N MET A 196 29.50 7.33 -12.32
CA MET A 196 29.91 6.51 -11.16
C MET A 196 29.32 5.09 -11.24
N ILE A 197 28.02 4.98 -11.56
CA ILE A 197 27.36 3.68 -11.72
C ILE A 197 28.01 2.90 -12.87
N MET A 198 28.28 3.55 -14.01
CA MET A 198 28.91 2.90 -15.14
C MET A 198 30.29 2.36 -14.82
N GLU A 199 31.11 3.12 -14.10
CA GLU A 199 32.44 2.68 -13.65
C GLU A 199 32.32 1.46 -12.72
N LYS A 200 31.37 1.45 -11.78
CA LYS A 200 31.09 0.30 -10.90
C LYS A 200 30.69 -0.93 -11.70
N LEU A 201 29.74 -0.79 -12.64
CA LEU A 201 29.26 -1.89 -13.47
C LEU A 201 30.36 -2.47 -14.39
N GLN A 202 31.23 -1.60 -14.94
CA GLN A 202 32.34 -2.05 -15.80
C GLN A 202 33.43 -2.83 -15.03
N SER A 203 33.53 -2.61 -13.73
CA SER A 203 34.48 -3.31 -12.88
C SER A 203 33.87 -4.55 -12.17
N ALA A 204 32.57 -4.75 -12.32
CA ALA A 204 31.85 -5.81 -11.62
C ALA A 204 31.88 -7.12 -12.41
N ASP A 205 32.08 -8.22 -11.69
CA ASP A 205 31.96 -9.57 -12.19
C ASP A 205 30.53 -10.12 -12.04
N GLN A 206 29.77 -9.66 -11.00
CA GLN A 206 28.46 -10.21 -10.67
C GLN A 206 27.47 -9.10 -10.26
N PRO A 207 26.97 -8.29 -11.21
CA PRO A 207 25.99 -7.24 -10.90
C PRO A 207 24.59 -7.80 -10.65
N VAL A 208 23.84 -7.13 -9.78
CA VAL A 208 22.42 -7.44 -9.49
C VAL A 208 21.63 -6.19 -9.19
N ILE A 209 20.34 -6.20 -9.52
CA ILE A 209 19.37 -5.20 -9.10
C ILE A 209 18.52 -5.79 -7.96
N ILE A 210 18.41 -5.04 -6.85
CA ILE A 210 17.37 -5.25 -5.83
C ILE A 210 16.32 -4.16 -6.04
N THR A 211 15.07 -4.54 -6.32
CA THR A 211 13.99 -3.57 -6.54
C THR A 211 12.91 -3.63 -5.47
N GLY A 212 12.17 -2.54 -5.30
CA GLY A 212 11.18 -2.43 -4.23
C GLY A 212 10.02 -1.47 -4.52
N HIS A 213 9.32 -1.10 -3.48
CA HIS A 213 8.03 -0.43 -3.49
C HIS A 213 8.01 0.94 -4.18
N GLU A 214 9.11 1.67 -4.24
CA GLU A 214 9.11 2.97 -4.92
C GLU A 214 8.85 2.84 -6.42
N ILE A 215 9.20 1.72 -7.05
CA ILE A 215 8.84 1.45 -8.44
C ILE A 215 7.32 1.40 -8.60
N ASN A 216 6.62 0.71 -7.69
CA ASN A 216 5.15 0.68 -7.67
C ASN A 216 4.57 2.09 -7.42
N SER A 217 5.09 2.80 -6.42
CA SER A 217 4.60 4.13 -6.02
C SER A 217 4.74 5.18 -7.10
N PHE A 218 5.85 5.16 -7.84
CA PHE A 218 6.13 6.11 -8.93
C PHE A 218 5.65 5.62 -10.30
N GLY A 219 5.17 4.37 -10.41
CA GLY A 219 4.71 3.81 -11.68
C GLY A 219 5.83 3.59 -12.71
N LEU A 220 7.05 3.28 -12.25
CA LEU A 220 8.26 3.21 -13.09
C LEU A 220 8.59 1.79 -13.59
N HIS A 221 7.56 0.97 -13.76
CA HIS A 221 7.72 -0.43 -14.20
C HIS A 221 8.34 -0.54 -15.60
N GLU A 222 7.83 0.25 -16.56
CA GLU A 222 8.31 0.25 -17.94
C GLU A 222 9.75 0.75 -18.04
N GLU A 223 10.10 1.78 -17.28
CA GLU A 223 11.45 2.34 -17.23
C GLU A 223 12.44 1.34 -16.64
N LEU A 224 12.05 0.60 -15.60
CA LEU A 224 12.88 -0.44 -15.01
C LEU A 224 13.03 -1.63 -15.95
N GLU A 225 11.95 -2.11 -16.56
CA GLU A 225 11.97 -3.21 -17.54
C GLU A 225 12.87 -2.85 -18.74
N LYS A 226 12.79 -1.61 -19.22
CA LYS A 226 13.65 -1.11 -20.31
C LYS A 226 15.12 -1.15 -19.90
N PHE A 227 15.49 -0.66 -18.72
CA PHE A 227 16.85 -0.70 -18.20
C PHE A 227 17.38 -2.13 -18.12
N VAL A 228 16.59 -3.02 -17.55
CA VAL A 228 16.95 -4.44 -17.38
C VAL A 228 17.11 -5.14 -18.73
N THR A 229 16.18 -4.91 -19.67
CA THR A 229 16.24 -5.50 -21.01
C THR A 229 17.46 -5.03 -21.80
N GLN A 230 17.89 -3.78 -21.61
CA GLN A 230 19.09 -3.25 -22.28
C GLN A 230 20.39 -3.76 -21.65
N THR A 231 20.41 -3.92 -20.33
CA THR A 231 21.63 -4.24 -19.58
C THR A 231 21.80 -5.72 -19.26
N HIS A 232 20.74 -6.52 -19.35
CA HIS A 232 20.70 -7.93 -18.96
C HIS A 232 21.12 -8.18 -17.49
N ILE A 233 21.08 -7.16 -16.64
CA ILE A 233 21.37 -7.31 -15.21
C ILE A 233 20.16 -8.02 -14.54
N PRO A 234 20.40 -9.12 -13.79
CA PRO A 234 19.32 -9.85 -13.15
C PRO A 234 18.68 -9.03 -12.03
N VAL A 235 17.39 -9.30 -11.80
CA VAL A 235 16.56 -8.58 -10.80
C VAL A 235 16.05 -9.54 -9.76
N ALA A 236 16.29 -9.21 -8.48
CA ALA A 236 15.58 -9.73 -7.34
C ALA A 236 14.66 -8.65 -6.75
N GLN A 237 13.45 -8.99 -6.33
CA GLN A 237 12.57 -8.02 -5.68
C GLN A 237 12.42 -8.33 -4.18
N LEU A 238 12.27 -7.28 -3.36
CA LEU A 238 11.90 -7.46 -1.96
C LEU A 238 10.40 -7.75 -1.82
N SER A 239 10.00 -8.40 -0.74
CA SER A 239 8.59 -8.66 -0.42
C SER A 239 7.74 -7.38 -0.37
N LEU A 240 8.27 -6.28 0.17
CA LEU A 240 7.63 -4.95 0.14
C LEU A 240 7.44 -4.42 -1.30
N GLY A 241 8.29 -4.85 -2.22
CA GLY A 241 8.24 -4.48 -3.64
C GLY A 241 7.54 -5.49 -4.54
N LYS A 242 6.74 -6.40 -4.00
CA LYS A 242 6.01 -7.39 -4.81
C LYS A 242 5.24 -6.71 -5.95
N GLY A 243 5.44 -7.19 -7.17
CA GLY A 243 4.88 -6.60 -8.38
C GLY A 243 5.67 -5.38 -8.93
N ALA A 244 6.81 -5.00 -8.35
CA ALA A 244 7.64 -3.92 -8.86
C ALA A 244 8.35 -4.26 -10.19
N PHE A 245 8.55 -5.53 -10.46
CA PHE A 245 9.17 -6.02 -11.70
C PHE A 245 8.35 -7.16 -12.28
N ASN A 246 8.38 -7.29 -13.60
CA ASN A 246 7.70 -8.36 -14.32
C ASN A 246 8.32 -9.73 -14.00
N GLU A 247 7.58 -10.60 -13.32
CA GLU A 247 8.05 -11.93 -12.89
C GLU A 247 8.11 -12.95 -14.03
N GLU A 248 7.60 -12.58 -15.23
CA GLU A 248 7.73 -13.38 -16.46
C GLU A 248 8.97 -13.00 -17.27
N SER A 249 9.66 -11.92 -16.87
CA SER A 249 10.90 -11.49 -17.52
C SER A 249 12.01 -12.54 -17.37
N PRO A 250 12.79 -12.85 -18.44
CA PRO A 250 13.91 -13.78 -18.35
C PRO A 250 15.03 -13.30 -17.42
N TYR A 251 14.96 -12.07 -16.96
CA TYR A 251 15.93 -11.45 -16.05
C TYR A 251 15.46 -11.46 -14.58
N TYR A 252 14.24 -11.89 -14.32
CA TYR A 252 13.74 -12.04 -12.95
C TYR A 252 14.33 -13.29 -12.30
N MET A 253 14.89 -13.13 -11.10
CA MET A 253 15.43 -14.24 -10.31
C MET A 253 14.48 -14.75 -9.25
N GLY A 254 13.60 -13.90 -8.71
CA GLY A 254 12.70 -14.22 -7.61
C GLY A 254 12.69 -13.17 -6.51
N VAL A 255 12.14 -13.54 -5.35
CA VAL A 255 12.12 -12.70 -4.15
C VAL A 255 13.41 -12.90 -3.36
N TYR A 256 14.07 -11.78 -2.99
CA TYR A 256 15.18 -11.76 -2.06
C TYR A 256 14.67 -11.29 -0.69
N ASP A 257 14.76 -12.12 0.31
CA ASP A 257 14.36 -11.87 1.70
C ASP A 257 15.46 -12.31 2.70
N GLY A 258 16.71 -12.03 2.36
CA GLY A 258 17.87 -12.38 3.16
C GLY A 258 18.07 -13.89 3.28
N ALA A 259 18.26 -14.40 4.50
CA ALA A 259 18.48 -15.82 4.76
C ALA A 259 17.32 -16.74 4.35
N LEU A 260 16.12 -16.19 4.10
CA LEU A 260 14.93 -16.96 3.71
C LEU A 260 14.78 -17.10 2.20
N ALA A 261 15.52 -16.35 1.40
CA ALA A 261 15.51 -16.47 -0.05
C ALA A 261 15.93 -17.88 -0.50
N ASP A 262 15.44 -18.28 -1.67
CA ASP A 262 15.99 -19.46 -2.33
C ASP A 262 17.52 -19.41 -2.33
N LYS A 263 18.15 -20.57 -2.04
CA LYS A 263 19.59 -20.62 -1.85
C LYS A 263 20.38 -20.07 -3.04
N ALA A 264 19.93 -20.36 -4.28
CA ALA A 264 20.64 -19.88 -5.46
C ALA A 264 20.53 -18.36 -5.62
N ILE A 265 19.36 -17.79 -5.33
CA ILE A 265 19.10 -16.34 -5.37
C ILE A 265 19.91 -15.65 -4.27
N ARG A 266 19.84 -16.17 -3.04
CA ARG A 266 20.57 -15.62 -1.89
C ARG A 266 22.07 -15.62 -2.14
N ASP A 267 22.64 -16.77 -2.54
CA ASP A 267 24.07 -16.90 -2.77
C ASP A 267 24.53 -15.94 -3.88
N TYR A 268 23.73 -15.74 -4.93
CA TYR A 268 24.04 -14.79 -5.98
C TYR A 268 24.00 -13.34 -5.49
N VAL A 269 22.96 -12.94 -4.79
CA VAL A 269 22.82 -11.54 -4.28
C VAL A 269 23.88 -11.25 -3.23
N ASP A 270 24.09 -12.16 -2.27
CA ASP A 270 25.06 -11.95 -1.17
C ASP A 270 26.52 -11.92 -1.64
N GLN A 271 26.83 -12.53 -2.80
CA GLN A 271 28.17 -12.53 -3.38
C GLN A 271 28.35 -11.47 -4.49
N SER A 272 27.30 -10.69 -4.79
CA SER A 272 27.37 -9.65 -5.81
C SER A 272 28.32 -8.53 -5.42
N ASP A 273 29.16 -8.12 -6.38
CA ASP A 273 30.13 -7.03 -6.22
C ASP A 273 29.62 -5.67 -6.77
N ALA A 274 28.42 -5.67 -7.37
CA ALA A 274 27.69 -4.45 -7.75
C ALA A 274 26.19 -4.61 -7.53
N ILE A 275 25.71 -4.26 -6.34
CA ILE A 275 24.28 -4.25 -6.01
C ILE A 275 23.71 -2.87 -6.29
N LEU A 276 22.77 -2.80 -7.26
CA LEU A 276 21.97 -1.61 -7.53
C LEU A 276 20.64 -1.74 -6.80
N ASN A 277 20.46 -1.03 -5.70
CA ASN A 277 19.20 -0.96 -4.98
C ASN A 277 18.32 0.12 -5.60
N ILE A 278 17.33 -0.27 -6.41
CA ILE A 278 16.46 0.65 -7.15
C ILE A 278 15.06 0.66 -6.51
N GLY A 279 14.77 1.72 -5.76
CA GLY A 279 13.47 1.95 -5.15
C GLY A 279 13.12 0.99 -4.00
N ALA A 280 14.10 0.34 -3.37
CA ALA A 280 13.88 -0.62 -2.29
C ALA A 280 14.34 -0.09 -0.93
N LYS A 281 13.68 -0.56 0.15
CA LYS A 281 14.11 -0.39 1.54
C LYS A 281 14.44 -1.75 2.13
N LEU A 282 15.68 -1.94 2.53
CA LEU A 282 16.18 -3.15 3.18
C LEU A 282 15.80 -3.13 4.68
N THR A 283 14.51 -3.37 4.95
CA THR A 283 13.99 -3.41 6.32
C THR A 283 14.27 -4.76 6.98
N ASP A 284 14.14 -4.81 8.30
CA ASP A 284 14.23 -6.04 9.09
C ASP A 284 13.25 -7.11 8.60
N SER A 285 11.99 -6.75 8.36
CA SER A 285 10.96 -7.68 7.88
C SER A 285 11.24 -8.17 6.45
N ALA A 286 11.74 -7.31 5.57
CA ALA A 286 12.03 -7.66 4.18
C ALA A 286 13.34 -8.46 4.00
N THR A 287 14.22 -8.47 5.01
CA THR A 287 15.54 -9.12 4.96
C THR A 287 15.75 -10.13 6.08
N ALA A 288 14.69 -10.64 6.68
CA ALA A 288 14.73 -11.61 7.78
C ALA A 288 15.71 -11.19 8.91
N GLY A 289 15.50 -9.98 9.45
CA GLY A 289 16.33 -9.44 10.53
C GLY A 289 17.73 -9.00 10.07
N TYR A 290 17.83 -8.36 8.90
CA TYR A 290 19.10 -7.91 8.30
C TYR A 290 20.10 -9.04 8.07
N SER A 291 19.61 -10.19 7.64
CA SER A 291 20.41 -11.41 7.46
C SER A 291 21.20 -11.50 6.15
N TYR A 292 21.19 -10.44 5.32
CA TYR A 292 22.06 -10.34 4.15
C TYR A 292 23.54 -10.37 4.53
N GLN A 293 24.39 -10.87 3.61
CA GLN A 293 25.82 -11.05 3.85
C GLN A 293 26.71 -10.06 3.08
N PHE A 294 26.13 -9.22 2.22
CA PHE A 294 26.85 -8.12 1.56
C PHE A 294 27.03 -6.93 2.51
N ASP A 295 28.04 -6.11 2.25
CA ASP A 295 28.22 -4.85 2.98
C ASP A 295 27.22 -3.80 2.45
N ILE A 296 26.37 -3.30 3.36
CA ILE A 296 25.37 -2.28 3.02
C ILE A 296 26.00 -0.95 2.53
N ASP A 297 27.24 -0.68 2.90
CA ASP A 297 27.95 0.51 2.46
C ASP A 297 28.46 0.41 1.02
N ASP A 298 28.58 -0.81 0.48
CA ASP A 298 28.92 -1.08 -0.92
C ASP A 298 27.72 -1.06 -1.86
N VAL A 299 26.49 -1.03 -1.32
CA VAL A 299 25.26 -0.97 -2.12
C VAL A 299 25.08 0.42 -2.74
N VAL A 300 24.81 0.47 -4.02
CA VAL A 300 24.41 1.70 -4.71
C VAL A 300 22.93 1.95 -4.47
N MET A 301 22.61 2.94 -3.62
CA MET A 301 21.24 3.33 -3.33
C MET A 301 20.70 4.27 -4.41
N ILE A 302 19.62 3.90 -5.05
CA ILE A 302 18.96 4.61 -6.15
C ILE A 302 17.48 4.76 -5.80
N ASN A 303 17.20 5.63 -4.83
CA ASN A 303 15.86 5.86 -4.31
C ASN A 303 15.47 7.33 -4.47
N HIS A 304 14.20 7.63 -4.33
CA HIS A 304 13.73 9.01 -4.36
C HIS A 304 14.30 9.80 -3.18
N HIS A 305 15.02 10.89 -3.47
CA HIS A 305 15.78 11.70 -2.51
C HIS A 305 16.84 10.93 -1.71
N ASN A 306 17.37 9.85 -2.28
CA ASN A 306 18.43 9.10 -1.62
C ASN A 306 19.29 8.36 -2.65
N PHE A 307 20.23 9.07 -3.26
CA PHE A 307 21.36 8.44 -3.93
C PHE A 307 22.53 8.31 -2.96
N LYS A 308 23.09 7.10 -2.84
CA LYS A 308 24.32 6.85 -2.08
C LYS A 308 25.20 5.89 -2.87
N MET A 309 26.46 6.25 -3.03
CA MET A 309 27.50 5.38 -3.57
C MET A 309 28.85 5.81 -3.00
N ASN A 310 29.50 4.92 -2.27
CA ASN A 310 30.70 5.23 -1.49
C ASN A 310 30.48 6.47 -0.59
N GLU A 311 31.37 7.45 -0.65
CA GLU A 311 31.26 8.71 0.11
C GLU A 311 30.27 9.72 -0.50
N THR A 312 29.77 9.47 -1.72
CA THR A 312 28.82 10.37 -2.38
C THR A 312 27.42 10.12 -1.87
N LYS A 313 26.81 11.17 -1.33
CA LYS A 313 25.39 11.19 -0.93
C LYS A 313 24.69 12.38 -1.59
N ASP A 314 23.53 12.16 -2.17
CA ASP A 314 22.71 13.20 -2.77
C ASP A 314 21.22 12.96 -2.43
N THR A 315 20.63 13.92 -1.73
CA THR A 315 19.22 13.90 -1.33
C THR A 315 18.35 14.80 -2.20
N ASP A 316 18.93 15.43 -3.21
CA ASP A 316 18.25 16.38 -4.10
C ASP A 316 17.99 15.81 -5.50
N VAL A 317 17.96 14.47 -5.60
CA VAL A 317 17.69 13.73 -6.84
C VAL A 317 16.39 12.98 -6.75
N SER A 318 15.65 12.88 -7.85
CA SER A 318 14.46 12.07 -7.95
C SER A 318 14.77 10.67 -8.50
N LEU A 319 14.00 9.67 -8.07
CA LEU A 319 14.07 8.33 -8.67
C LEU A 319 13.75 8.37 -10.17
N VAL A 320 12.84 9.25 -10.59
CA VAL A 320 12.47 9.45 -12.00
C VAL A 320 13.69 9.86 -12.83
N ASP A 321 14.46 10.86 -12.36
CA ASP A 321 15.65 11.33 -13.06
C ASP A 321 16.77 10.28 -13.08
N LEU A 322 16.97 9.60 -11.94
CA LEU A 322 17.98 8.55 -11.82
C LEU A 322 17.67 7.39 -12.80
N LEU A 323 16.43 6.92 -12.85
CA LEU A 323 16.05 5.82 -13.75
C LEU A 323 16.07 6.24 -15.23
N ALA A 324 15.68 7.49 -15.53
CA ALA A 324 15.84 8.06 -16.87
C ALA A 324 17.32 8.16 -17.29
N GLY A 325 18.23 8.42 -16.33
CA GLY A 325 19.67 8.37 -16.54
C GLY A 325 20.19 6.96 -16.79
N LEU A 326 19.77 5.99 -15.96
CA LEU A 326 20.13 4.57 -16.12
C LEU A 326 19.78 4.03 -17.50
N ASN A 327 18.62 4.41 -18.04
CA ASN A 327 18.18 4.03 -19.39
C ASN A 327 19.05 4.58 -20.54
N LYS A 328 20.05 5.42 -20.25
CA LYS A 328 21.01 5.93 -21.23
C LYS A 328 22.38 5.24 -21.13
N LEU A 329 22.58 4.36 -20.14
CA LEU A 329 23.84 3.65 -19.98
C LEU A 329 24.02 2.61 -21.09
N ASN A 330 25.25 2.54 -21.60
CA ASN A 330 25.64 1.53 -22.61
C ASN A 330 26.45 0.42 -21.92
N TYR A 331 25.72 -0.46 -21.24
CA TYR A 331 26.27 -1.61 -20.51
C TYR A 331 25.46 -2.87 -20.82
N VAL A 332 26.11 -4.02 -20.91
CA VAL A 332 25.46 -5.33 -21.04
C VAL A 332 26.15 -6.33 -20.11
N ASN A 333 25.40 -6.96 -19.24
CA ASN A 333 25.86 -8.08 -18.44
C ASN A 333 25.94 -9.36 -19.28
N HIS A 334 27.03 -10.10 -19.15
CA HIS A 334 27.26 -11.37 -19.83
C HIS A 334 27.39 -12.56 -18.87
N MET A 335 27.21 -12.32 -17.57
CA MET A 335 27.31 -13.36 -16.54
C MET A 335 26.01 -14.15 -16.45
N ASP A 336 26.14 -15.46 -16.24
CA ASP A 336 24.99 -16.30 -15.93
C ASP A 336 24.47 -16.03 -14.52
N PHE A 337 23.17 -16.18 -14.33
CA PHE A 337 22.50 -15.96 -13.06
C PHE A 337 21.38 -16.99 -12.85
N PRO A 338 20.95 -17.24 -11.60
CA PRO A 338 19.84 -18.14 -11.27
C PRO A 338 18.56 -17.71 -12.00
N LYS A 339 17.84 -18.66 -12.56
CA LYS A 339 16.57 -18.43 -13.24
C LYS A 339 15.42 -18.73 -12.31
N TYR A 340 14.46 -17.81 -12.25
CA TYR A 340 13.23 -18.03 -11.49
C TYR A 340 12.49 -19.26 -11.99
N GLN A 341 12.13 -20.13 -11.06
CA GLN A 341 11.33 -21.32 -11.32
C GLN A 341 9.89 -21.03 -10.91
N ARG A 342 9.06 -20.77 -11.91
CA ARG A 342 7.63 -20.53 -11.64
C ARG A 342 6.98 -21.80 -11.06
N PRO A 343 6.14 -21.73 -10.03
CA PRO A 343 5.44 -22.87 -9.47
C PRO A 343 4.67 -23.66 -10.55
N SER A 344 4.67 -24.99 -10.44
CA SER A 344 3.88 -25.85 -11.30
C SER A 344 2.39 -25.74 -10.98
N ALA A 345 1.54 -25.71 -11.99
CA ALA A 345 0.10 -25.77 -11.80
C ALA A 345 -0.32 -27.13 -11.21
N HIS A 346 -1.37 -27.12 -10.35
CA HIS A 346 -1.97 -28.33 -9.75
C HIS A 346 -0.97 -29.21 -8.96
N ASP A 347 0.02 -28.60 -8.30
CA ASP A 347 0.98 -29.30 -7.44
C ASP A 347 0.39 -29.55 -6.02
N TYR A 348 -0.81 -30.10 -5.97
CA TYR A 348 -1.52 -30.47 -4.72
C TYR A 348 -2.52 -31.59 -4.96
N ASP A 349 -2.83 -32.32 -3.88
CA ASP A 349 -3.86 -33.35 -3.89
C ASP A 349 -5.17 -32.82 -3.25
N LEU A 350 -6.30 -33.15 -3.85
CA LEU A 350 -7.61 -32.91 -3.26
C LEU A 350 -8.00 -34.08 -2.35
N ASN A 351 -8.29 -33.77 -1.10
CA ASN A 351 -8.67 -34.75 -0.09
C ASN A 351 -9.53 -34.13 1.02
N ASP A 352 -10.00 -34.95 1.95
CA ASP A 352 -10.81 -34.56 3.11
C ASP A 352 -9.96 -34.26 4.36
N ASP A 353 -8.63 -34.22 4.26
CA ASP A 353 -7.77 -33.81 5.35
C ASP A 353 -7.88 -32.29 5.62
N PRO A 354 -7.60 -31.83 6.84
CA PRO A 354 -7.60 -30.41 7.15
C PRO A 354 -6.71 -29.60 6.19
N LEU A 355 -7.24 -28.52 5.66
CA LEU A 355 -6.53 -27.66 4.72
C LEU A 355 -5.33 -27.00 5.39
N THR A 356 -4.16 -27.13 4.77
CA THR A 356 -2.92 -26.50 5.24
C THR A 356 -2.61 -25.20 4.49
N GLN A 357 -1.79 -24.33 5.09
CA GLN A 357 -1.29 -23.11 4.45
C GLN A 357 -0.58 -23.43 3.12
N GLU A 358 0.21 -24.50 3.08
CA GLU A 358 0.92 -24.91 1.87
C GLU A 358 -0.07 -25.25 0.73
N THR A 359 -1.03 -26.13 0.99
CA THR A 359 -2.04 -26.52 -0.01
C THR A 359 -2.90 -25.33 -0.42
N TYR A 360 -3.31 -24.50 0.53
CA TYR A 360 -4.08 -23.28 0.27
C TYR A 360 -3.37 -22.35 -0.72
N PHE A 361 -2.09 -22.02 -0.50
CA PHE A 361 -1.36 -21.12 -1.39
C PHE A 361 -1.08 -21.73 -2.77
N LYS A 362 -0.87 -23.04 -2.85
CA LYS A 362 -0.78 -23.75 -4.14
C LYS A 362 -2.09 -23.66 -4.92
N MET A 363 -3.22 -23.84 -4.26
CA MET A 363 -4.55 -23.69 -4.89
C MET A 363 -4.84 -22.23 -5.26
N MET A 364 -4.41 -21.26 -4.43
CA MET A 364 -4.52 -19.83 -4.75
C MET A 364 -3.66 -19.45 -5.96
N GLN A 365 -2.47 -20.07 -6.14
CA GLN A 365 -1.64 -19.85 -7.33
C GLN A 365 -2.39 -20.19 -8.63
N ASP A 366 -3.16 -21.29 -8.63
CA ASP A 366 -3.97 -21.69 -9.79
C ASP A 366 -5.25 -20.85 -9.97
N PHE A 367 -5.73 -20.25 -8.89
CA PHE A 367 -6.97 -19.45 -8.90
C PHE A 367 -6.75 -18.02 -9.38
N ILE A 368 -5.53 -17.48 -9.21
CA ILE A 368 -5.16 -16.12 -9.65
C ILE A 368 -5.23 -16.04 -11.18
N LYS A 369 -5.92 -15.01 -11.68
CA LYS A 369 -6.04 -14.71 -13.10
C LYS A 369 -5.24 -13.46 -13.46
N GLU A 370 -5.05 -13.29 -14.76
CA GLU A 370 -4.52 -12.05 -15.32
C GLU A 370 -5.37 -10.86 -14.87
N GLU A 371 -4.72 -9.75 -14.53
CA GLU A 371 -5.34 -8.50 -14.03
C GLU A 371 -5.93 -8.55 -12.61
N ASP A 372 -5.89 -9.66 -11.89
CA ASP A 372 -6.31 -9.67 -10.48
C ASP A 372 -5.48 -8.70 -9.62
N VAL A 373 -6.13 -8.14 -8.62
CA VAL A 373 -5.47 -7.43 -7.51
C VAL A 373 -5.41 -8.37 -6.32
N ILE A 374 -4.22 -8.79 -5.95
CA ILE A 374 -3.97 -9.62 -4.77
C ILE A 374 -3.70 -8.70 -3.59
N ILE A 375 -4.53 -8.80 -2.55
CA ILE A 375 -4.43 -7.98 -1.36
C ILE A 375 -4.17 -8.90 -0.18
N ALA A 376 -2.99 -8.77 0.44
CA ALA A 376 -2.55 -9.70 1.47
C ALA A 376 -2.26 -8.98 2.79
N GLU A 377 -2.98 -9.38 3.83
CA GLU A 377 -2.85 -8.83 5.18
C GLU A 377 -1.56 -9.29 5.85
N GLN A 378 -0.93 -8.39 6.60
CA GLN A 378 0.24 -8.71 7.41
C GLN A 378 -0.08 -9.88 8.36
N GLY A 379 0.68 -10.96 8.22
CA GLY A 379 0.41 -12.22 8.89
C GLY A 379 0.68 -13.43 8.00
N THR A 380 0.07 -14.56 8.30
CA THR A 380 0.19 -15.77 7.46
C THR A 380 -0.19 -15.51 6.02
N SER A 381 -1.19 -14.65 5.79
CA SER A 381 -1.62 -14.23 4.46
C SER A 381 -0.51 -13.58 3.64
N PHE A 382 0.21 -12.59 4.19
CA PHE A 382 1.28 -11.90 3.48
C PHE A 382 2.47 -12.82 3.23
N PHE A 383 2.90 -13.57 4.27
CA PHE A 383 4.07 -14.46 4.17
C PHE A 383 3.87 -15.63 3.21
N GLY A 384 2.63 -16.02 2.93
CA GLY A 384 2.34 -16.98 1.87
C GLY A 384 2.13 -16.32 0.50
N ALA A 385 1.49 -15.15 0.47
CA ALA A 385 1.09 -14.50 -0.78
C ALA A 385 2.25 -13.87 -1.54
N TYR A 386 3.30 -13.35 -0.88
CA TYR A 386 4.38 -12.71 -1.64
C TYR A 386 5.27 -13.72 -2.41
N ASP A 387 5.13 -15.02 -2.15
CA ASP A 387 5.75 -16.09 -2.93
C ASP A 387 4.90 -16.54 -4.13
N LEU A 388 3.63 -16.12 -4.23
CA LEU A 388 2.80 -16.37 -5.40
C LEU A 388 3.43 -15.75 -6.64
N ALA A 389 3.49 -16.51 -7.73
CA ALA A 389 4.00 -16.02 -9.00
C ALA A 389 2.94 -15.16 -9.70
N LEU A 390 3.26 -13.90 -9.91
CA LEU A 390 2.39 -12.94 -10.59
C LEU A 390 2.75 -12.85 -12.07
N ASN A 391 1.80 -12.41 -12.89
CA ASN A 391 2.09 -11.94 -14.24
C ASN A 391 2.22 -10.40 -14.25
N GLN A 392 2.63 -9.83 -15.37
CA GLN A 392 2.88 -8.39 -15.48
C GLN A 392 1.66 -7.49 -15.26
N HIS A 393 0.43 -8.04 -15.36
CA HIS A 393 -0.82 -7.28 -15.24
C HIS A 393 -1.44 -7.37 -13.86
N ASN A 394 -1.02 -8.33 -13.02
CA ASN A 394 -1.45 -8.40 -11.64
C ASN A 394 -0.98 -7.16 -10.85
N LYS A 395 -1.75 -6.81 -9.83
CA LYS A 395 -1.33 -5.84 -8.81
C LYS A 395 -1.27 -6.54 -7.46
N PHE A 396 -0.33 -6.10 -6.63
CA PHE A 396 -0.18 -6.62 -5.27
C PHE A 396 -0.24 -5.48 -4.26
N ILE A 397 -1.09 -5.63 -3.25
CA ILE A 397 -1.25 -4.67 -2.16
C ILE A 397 -0.99 -5.38 -0.84
N GLY A 398 -0.02 -4.89 -0.09
CA GLY A 398 0.27 -5.24 1.29
C GLY A 398 0.86 -4.04 1.99
N GLN A 399 0.99 -4.11 3.31
CA GLN A 399 1.58 -3.02 4.10
C GLN A 399 2.66 -3.55 5.06
N PRO A 400 3.70 -4.23 4.55
CA PRO A 400 4.66 -4.92 5.43
C PRO A 400 5.66 -4.01 6.13
N LEU A 401 5.83 -2.75 5.70
CA LEU A 401 6.70 -1.79 6.39
C LEU A 401 5.99 -1.15 7.58
N TRP A 402 4.79 -0.62 7.38
CA TRP A 402 4.01 -0.03 8.47
C TRP A 402 3.38 -1.10 9.36
N GLY A 403 2.90 -2.20 8.74
CA GLY A 403 2.45 -3.40 9.42
C GLY A 403 1.22 -3.23 10.30
N SER A 404 0.35 -2.26 10.00
CA SER A 404 -0.87 -2.03 10.76
C SER A 404 -1.93 -3.07 10.36
N ILE A 405 -2.10 -4.09 11.19
CA ILE A 405 -3.09 -5.15 10.94
C ILE A 405 -4.51 -4.59 10.89
N GLY A 406 -5.35 -5.18 10.04
CA GLY A 406 -6.69 -4.67 9.69
C GLY A 406 -6.69 -3.66 8.54
N TYR A 407 -5.52 -3.27 8.02
CA TYR A 407 -5.38 -2.34 6.90
C TYR A 407 -6.06 -2.84 5.62
N THR A 408 -5.88 -4.11 5.29
CA THR A 408 -6.21 -4.63 3.96
C THR A 408 -7.71 -4.71 3.68
N LEU A 409 -8.54 -4.88 4.69
CA LEU A 409 -10.00 -4.94 4.49
C LEU A 409 -10.54 -3.60 3.95
N PRO A 410 -10.33 -2.44 4.60
CA PRO A 410 -10.73 -1.16 3.99
C PRO A 410 -9.92 -0.80 2.74
N ALA A 411 -8.65 -1.21 2.64
CA ALA A 411 -7.85 -1.00 1.42
C ALA A 411 -8.47 -1.71 0.21
N THR A 412 -9.09 -2.89 0.41
CA THR A 412 -9.85 -3.59 -0.63
C THR A 412 -11.04 -2.77 -1.11
N LEU A 413 -11.76 -2.09 -0.22
CA LEU A 413 -12.82 -1.15 -0.61
C LEU A 413 -12.27 -0.09 -1.56
N GLY A 414 -11.17 0.57 -1.18
CA GLY A 414 -10.55 1.61 -1.99
C GLY A 414 -10.03 1.10 -3.33
N SER A 415 -9.32 -0.01 -3.32
CA SER A 415 -8.79 -0.67 -4.51
C SER A 415 -9.89 -1.02 -5.52
N GLN A 416 -10.98 -1.64 -5.05
CA GLN A 416 -12.10 -2.03 -5.92
C GLN A 416 -12.85 -0.81 -6.49
N LEU A 417 -12.94 0.29 -5.73
CA LEU A 417 -13.54 1.53 -6.21
C LEU A 417 -12.63 2.28 -7.20
N ALA A 418 -11.31 2.11 -7.10
CA ALA A 418 -10.35 2.70 -8.03
C ALA A 418 -10.41 2.07 -9.42
N ASP A 419 -10.63 0.76 -9.48
CA ASP A 419 -10.85 0.01 -10.72
C ASP A 419 -11.91 -1.09 -10.51
N PRO A 420 -13.19 -0.77 -10.78
CA PRO A 420 -14.29 -1.71 -10.60
C PRO A 420 -14.23 -2.96 -11.50
N ASN A 421 -13.44 -2.92 -12.57
CA ASN A 421 -13.33 -4.03 -13.53
C ASN A 421 -12.33 -5.10 -13.10
N ARG A 422 -11.41 -4.78 -12.18
CA ARG A 422 -10.44 -5.73 -11.66
C ARG A 422 -11.01 -6.55 -10.52
N ARG A 423 -10.85 -7.85 -10.58
CA ARG A 423 -11.19 -8.74 -9.47
C ARG A 423 -10.19 -8.54 -8.33
N ASN A 424 -10.69 -8.22 -7.14
CA ASN A 424 -9.87 -8.08 -5.93
C ASN A 424 -9.98 -9.35 -5.09
N LEU A 425 -8.83 -9.94 -4.77
CA LEU A 425 -8.68 -11.12 -3.92
C LEU A 425 -8.03 -10.68 -2.60
N LEU A 426 -8.82 -10.61 -1.53
CA LEU A 426 -8.33 -10.29 -0.20
C LEU A 426 -8.03 -11.56 0.58
N LEU A 427 -6.80 -11.69 1.08
CA LEU A 427 -6.36 -12.71 2.01
C LEU A 427 -6.10 -12.06 3.36
N ILE A 428 -6.92 -12.38 4.37
CA ILE A 428 -6.86 -11.71 5.68
C ILE A 428 -7.03 -12.72 6.81
N GLY A 429 -6.22 -12.59 7.87
CA GLY A 429 -6.39 -13.38 9.09
C GLY A 429 -7.59 -12.92 9.93
N ASP A 430 -8.10 -13.84 10.75
CA ASP A 430 -9.24 -13.63 11.64
C ASP A 430 -9.02 -12.46 12.62
N GLY A 431 -7.86 -12.37 13.25
CA GLY A 431 -7.52 -11.29 14.19
C GLY A 431 -7.44 -9.92 13.52
N SER A 432 -6.84 -9.85 12.34
CA SER A 432 -6.76 -8.60 11.55
C SER A 432 -8.15 -8.14 11.09
N LEU A 433 -8.98 -9.06 10.63
CA LEU A 433 -10.36 -8.77 10.22
C LEU A 433 -11.16 -8.09 11.35
N GLN A 434 -10.98 -8.53 12.60
CA GLN A 434 -11.70 -7.98 13.76
C GLN A 434 -11.45 -6.49 13.97
N LEU A 435 -10.31 -5.96 13.58
CA LEU A 435 -9.91 -4.57 13.82
C LEU A 435 -10.71 -3.55 12.98
N THR A 436 -11.12 -3.94 11.77
CA THR A 436 -11.74 -3.03 10.79
C THR A 436 -12.98 -3.62 10.12
N VAL A 437 -13.57 -4.65 10.73
CA VAL A 437 -14.67 -5.46 10.20
C VAL A 437 -15.85 -4.65 9.66
N GLN A 438 -16.09 -3.44 10.21
CA GLN A 438 -17.18 -2.55 9.79
C GLN A 438 -17.05 -2.12 8.31
N ALA A 439 -15.84 -2.21 7.71
CA ALA A 439 -15.65 -1.92 6.30
C ALA A 439 -16.52 -2.80 5.38
N ILE A 440 -16.89 -4.01 5.81
CA ILE A 440 -17.84 -4.89 5.10
C ILE A 440 -19.18 -4.19 4.86
N SER A 441 -19.67 -3.42 5.85
CA SER A 441 -20.91 -2.65 5.71
C SER A 441 -20.79 -1.58 4.59
N THR A 442 -19.65 -0.91 4.51
CA THR A 442 -19.38 0.06 3.44
C THR A 442 -19.27 -0.64 2.08
N MET A 443 -18.58 -1.78 1.98
CA MET A 443 -18.49 -2.58 0.76
C MET A 443 -19.86 -3.01 0.23
N ILE A 444 -20.75 -3.43 1.13
CA ILE A 444 -22.13 -3.80 0.78
C ILE A 444 -22.91 -2.59 0.25
N ARG A 445 -22.79 -1.43 0.89
CA ARG A 445 -23.45 -0.19 0.46
C ARG A 445 -22.95 0.28 -0.92
N GLU A 446 -21.64 0.18 -1.16
CA GLU A 446 -21.02 0.56 -2.43
C GLU A 446 -21.15 -0.54 -3.51
N GLU A 447 -21.83 -1.64 -3.21
CA GLU A 447 -22.12 -2.75 -4.12
C GLU A 447 -20.86 -3.34 -4.80
N ILE A 448 -19.68 -3.24 -4.15
CA ILE A 448 -18.45 -3.81 -4.67
C ILE A 448 -18.40 -5.33 -4.49
N LYS A 449 -17.57 -6.00 -5.27
CA LYS A 449 -17.62 -7.46 -5.45
C LYS A 449 -16.26 -8.15 -5.22
N PRO A 450 -15.56 -7.87 -4.12
CA PRO A 450 -14.30 -8.57 -3.83
C PRO A 450 -14.56 -10.03 -3.44
N VAL A 451 -13.51 -10.84 -3.56
CA VAL A 451 -13.44 -12.20 -3.00
C VAL A 451 -12.59 -12.13 -1.75
N ILE A 452 -13.18 -12.35 -0.59
CA ILE A 452 -12.55 -12.24 0.72
C ILE A 452 -12.32 -13.63 1.31
N PHE A 453 -11.06 -14.00 1.50
CA PHE A 453 -10.65 -15.24 2.17
C PHE A 453 -10.19 -14.87 3.59
N VAL A 454 -10.98 -15.30 4.58
CA VAL A 454 -10.65 -15.12 5.99
C VAL A 454 -9.94 -16.37 6.48
N ILE A 455 -8.63 -16.29 6.69
CA ILE A 455 -7.87 -17.37 7.30
C ILE A 455 -8.17 -17.37 8.80
N ASN A 456 -9.02 -18.33 9.22
CA ASN A 456 -9.36 -18.53 10.61
C ASN A 456 -8.45 -19.60 11.20
N ASN A 457 -7.41 -19.14 11.92
CA ASN A 457 -6.44 -19.97 12.62
C ASN A 457 -6.39 -19.66 14.14
N ASP A 458 -7.50 -19.19 14.70
CA ASP A 458 -7.72 -18.97 16.13
C ASP A 458 -6.74 -17.98 16.77
N GLY A 459 -6.49 -16.85 16.09
CA GLY A 459 -5.74 -15.72 16.63
C GLY A 459 -4.43 -15.37 15.93
N TYR A 460 -3.47 -14.86 16.71
CA TYR A 460 -2.25 -14.24 16.18
C TYR A 460 -1.12 -15.26 15.99
N THR A 461 -1.17 -16.05 14.93
CA THR A 461 -0.15 -17.09 14.63
C THR A 461 1.25 -16.50 14.41
N VAL A 462 1.37 -15.30 13.85
CA VAL A 462 2.68 -14.62 13.72
C VAL A 462 3.33 -14.44 15.08
N GLU A 463 2.58 -13.88 16.03
CA GLU A 463 3.07 -13.63 17.39
C GLU A 463 3.42 -14.94 18.10
N ARG A 464 2.61 -15.99 17.93
CA ARG A 464 2.91 -17.34 18.45
C ARG A 464 4.25 -17.86 17.94
N LYS A 465 4.60 -17.59 16.67
CA LYS A 465 5.89 -18.03 16.07
C LYS A 465 7.07 -17.22 16.56
N ILE A 466 6.86 -15.98 17.00
CA ILE A 466 7.90 -15.10 17.53
C ILE A 466 8.11 -15.39 19.01
N HIS A 467 7.05 -15.40 19.81
CA HIS A 467 7.13 -15.55 21.26
C HIS A 467 5.82 -16.03 21.88
N GLY A 468 5.92 -16.92 22.86
CA GLY A 468 4.78 -17.33 23.67
C GLY A 468 3.73 -18.12 22.92
N GLU A 469 4.11 -19.21 22.28
CA GLU A 469 3.24 -20.06 21.44
C GLU A 469 1.85 -20.33 22.04
N ASN A 470 1.78 -20.53 23.37
CA ASN A 470 0.55 -20.79 24.11
C ASN A 470 0.15 -19.61 25.03
N ALA A 471 0.66 -18.41 24.78
CA ALA A 471 0.34 -17.26 25.61
C ALA A 471 -1.04 -16.69 25.25
N MET A 472 -1.86 -16.41 26.28
CA MET A 472 -3.23 -15.97 26.10
C MET A 472 -3.39 -14.58 25.42
N TYR A 473 -2.33 -13.78 25.32
CA TYR A 473 -2.37 -12.54 24.56
C TYR A 473 -2.38 -12.76 23.04
N ASN A 474 -2.10 -13.99 22.58
CA ASN A 474 -2.24 -14.38 21.17
C ASN A 474 -3.64 -14.90 20.83
N ASP A 475 -4.47 -15.14 21.85
CA ASP A 475 -5.83 -15.65 21.68
C ASP A 475 -6.81 -14.50 21.41
N ILE A 476 -7.79 -14.73 20.56
CA ILE A 476 -8.89 -13.81 20.31
C ILE A 476 -10.24 -14.52 20.53
N LYS A 477 -11.29 -13.73 20.70
CA LYS A 477 -12.62 -14.33 20.72
C LYS A 477 -13.01 -14.74 19.29
N MET A 478 -13.29 -16.02 19.09
CA MET A 478 -13.81 -16.53 17.83
C MET A 478 -15.21 -15.98 17.56
N TRP A 479 -15.39 -15.43 16.36
CA TRP A 479 -16.69 -14.96 15.88
C TRP A 479 -17.33 -15.98 14.93
N ASP A 480 -18.63 -15.86 14.71
CA ASP A 480 -19.32 -16.54 13.61
C ASP A 480 -19.09 -15.73 12.32
N TYR A 481 -17.89 -15.85 11.72
CA TYR A 481 -17.44 -14.98 10.63
C TYR A 481 -18.37 -14.98 9.44
N LYS A 482 -18.86 -16.12 9.03
CA LYS A 482 -19.76 -16.23 7.88
C LYS A 482 -21.13 -15.54 8.09
N LEU A 483 -21.50 -15.21 9.32
CA LEU A 483 -22.73 -14.46 9.60
C LEU A 483 -22.53 -12.94 9.45
N LEU A 484 -21.29 -12.45 9.47
CA LEU A 484 -20.97 -11.01 9.44
C LEU A 484 -21.61 -10.27 8.25
N PRO A 485 -21.52 -10.75 7.00
CA PRO A 485 -22.16 -10.05 5.89
C PRO A 485 -23.69 -9.94 6.05
N THR A 486 -24.32 -10.94 6.62
CA THR A 486 -25.77 -10.91 6.93
C THR A 486 -26.08 -9.86 8.01
N VAL A 487 -25.28 -9.80 9.08
CA VAL A 487 -25.42 -8.82 10.17
C VAL A 487 -25.27 -7.40 9.63
N PHE A 488 -24.36 -7.17 8.68
CA PHE A 488 -24.14 -5.88 8.02
C PHE A 488 -25.14 -5.56 6.88
N GLY A 489 -26.17 -6.39 6.70
CA GLY A 489 -27.25 -6.13 5.73
C GLY A 489 -27.05 -6.74 4.35
N GLY A 490 -25.96 -7.49 4.11
CA GLY A 490 -25.60 -8.06 2.82
C GLY A 490 -26.18 -9.44 2.50
N LYS A 491 -27.24 -9.87 3.18
CA LYS A 491 -27.81 -11.22 3.09
C LYS A 491 -28.02 -11.73 1.65
N GLU A 492 -28.47 -10.85 0.75
CA GLU A 492 -28.75 -11.21 -0.65
C GLU A 492 -27.63 -10.81 -1.61
N GLN A 493 -26.67 -9.98 -1.16
CA GLN A 493 -25.59 -9.46 -1.97
C GLN A 493 -24.30 -10.27 -1.85
N VAL A 494 -24.11 -10.98 -0.73
CA VAL A 494 -22.88 -11.68 -0.39
C VAL A 494 -23.09 -13.17 -0.33
N CYS A 495 -22.26 -13.93 -1.05
CA CYS A 495 -22.18 -15.38 -0.92
C CYS A 495 -21.20 -15.73 0.20
N THR A 496 -21.61 -16.56 1.15
CA THR A 496 -20.77 -16.93 2.32
C THR A 496 -20.50 -18.43 2.35
N TYR A 497 -19.28 -18.80 2.69
CA TYR A 497 -18.81 -20.19 2.67
C TYR A 497 -17.96 -20.51 3.90
N ASP A 498 -17.96 -21.80 4.28
CA ASP A 498 -17.01 -22.41 5.23
C ASP A 498 -16.15 -23.43 4.47
N VAL A 499 -14.85 -23.46 4.75
CA VAL A 499 -13.89 -24.36 4.13
C VAL A 499 -12.97 -24.94 5.21
N ASN A 500 -12.84 -26.26 5.22
CA ASN A 500 -11.97 -27.00 6.13
C ASN A 500 -10.99 -27.93 5.39
N THR A 501 -11.29 -28.32 4.14
CA THR A 501 -10.51 -29.29 3.37
C THR A 501 -10.21 -28.76 1.96
N SER A 502 -9.23 -29.36 1.28
CA SER A 502 -8.89 -28.98 -0.09
C SER A 502 -10.02 -29.26 -1.09
N GLU A 503 -10.78 -30.35 -0.89
CA GLU A 503 -11.97 -30.64 -1.72
C GLU A 503 -13.08 -29.59 -1.56
N GLU A 504 -13.34 -29.14 -0.32
CA GLU A 504 -14.32 -28.07 -0.06
C GLU A 504 -13.84 -26.75 -0.69
N PHE A 505 -12.56 -26.44 -0.54
CA PHE A 505 -11.97 -25.23 -1.11
C PHE A 505 -12.11 -25.21 -2.64
N GLN A 506 -11.77 -26.29 -3.32
CA GLN A 506 -11.93 -26.41 -4.78
C GLN A 506 -13.39 -26.17 -5.20
N LYS A 507 -14.37 -26.74 -4.48
CA LYS A 507 -15.79 -26.54 -4.77
C LYS A 507 -16.20 -25.06 -4.61
N VAL A 508 -15.68 -24.39 -3.58
CA VAL A 508 -15.95 -22.96 -3.33
C VAL A 508 -15.32 -22.10 -4.42
N LEU A 509 -14.07 -22.36 -4.81
CA LEU A 509 -13.41 -21.61 -5.89
C LEU A 509 -14.19 -21.69 -7.21
N LEU A 510 -14.72 -22.88 -7.56
CA LEU A 510 -15.60 -23.04 -8.72
C LEU A 510 -16.91 -22.25 -8.61
N GLN A 511 -17.49 -22.14 -7.39
CA GLN A 511 -18.69 -21.34 -7.15
C GLN A 511 -18.43 -19.85 -7.27
N VAL A 512 -17.26 -19.38 -6.81
CA VAL A 512 -16.80 -17.98 -7.00
C VAL A 512 -16.70 -17.66 -8.49
N GLU A 513 -16.08 -18.54 -9.27
CA GLU A 513 -15.97 -18.36 -10.72
C GLU A 513 -17.32 -18.37 -11.45
N ALA A 514 -18.26 -19.17 -10.98
CA ALA A 514 -19.61 -19.24 -11.55
C ALA A 514 -20.48 -18.00 -11.22
N GLN A 515 -20.10 -17.18 -10.24
CA GLN A 515 -20.86 -16.02 -9.77
C GLN A 515 -19.96 -14.76 -9.64
N PRO A 516 -19.30 -14.32 -10.71
CA PRO A 516 -18.31 -13.21 -10.65
C PRO A 516 -18.93 -11.85 -10.27
N ASP A 517 -20.25 -11.73 -10.41
CA ASP A 517 -21.01 -10.51 -10.12
C ASP A 517 -21.46 -10.40 -8.65
N ARG A 518 -20.93 -11.23 -7.76
CA ARG A 518 -21.26 -11.26 -6.34
C ARG A 518 -20.02 -10.98 -5.50
N MET A 519 -20.22 -10.39 -4.33
CA MET A 519 -19.22 -10.41 -3.28
C MET A 519 -19.16 -11.81 -2.67
N HIS A 520 -17.97 -12.32 -2.42
CA HIS A 520 -17.76 -13.63 -1.79
C HIS A 520 -17.00 -13.47 -0.48
N PHE A 521 -17.49 -14.13 0.57
CA PHE A 521 -16.87 -14.13 1.89
C PHE A 521 -16.67 -15.58 2.33
N ILE A 522 -15.40 -15.99 2.39
CA ILE A 522 -15.00 -17.39 2.56
C ILE A 522 -14.20 -17.50 3.87
N GLU A 523 -14.77 -18.20 4.87
CA GLU A 523 -14.05 -18.58 6.07
C GLU A 523 -13.24 -19.84 5.78
N VAL A 524 -11.90 -19.74 5.85
CA VAL A 524 -10.97 -20.86 5.62
C VAL A 524 -10.34 -21.24 6.94
N LYS A 525 -10.75 -22.40 7.48
CA LYS A 525 -10.26 -22.87 8.78
C LYS A 525 -8.97 -23.64 8.64
N MET A 526 -8.00 -23.29 9.46
CA MET A 526 -6.68 -23.89 9.50
C MET A 526 -6.23 -24.16 10.93
N ASP A 527 -5.23 -25.02 11.09
CA ASP A 527 -4.65 -25.27 12.41
C ASP A 527 -3.94 -23.99 12.94
N VAL A 528 -4.06 -23.77 14.24
CA VAL A 528 -3.51 -22.60 14.95
C VAL A 528 -1.98 -22.49 14.82
N HIS A 529 -1.29 -23.61 14.64
CA HIS A 529 0.16 -23.68 14.51
C HIS A 529 0.63 -23.81 13.06
N ASP A 530 -0.28 -23.99 12.11
CA ASP A 530 0.08 -24.06 10.71
C ASP A 530 0.39 -22.67 10.15
N ALA A 531 1.51 -22.55 9.46
CA ALA A 531 1.99 -21.29 8.92
C ALA A 531 2.85 -21.51 7.67
N PRO A 532 2.92 -20.54 6.75
CA PRO A 532 3.87 -20.59 5.66
C PRO A 532 5.31 -20.83 6.14
N GLN A 533 6.09 -21.58 5.38
CA GLN A 533 7.45 -21.96 5.76
C GLN A 533 8.32 -20.76 6.12
N LYS A 534 8.21 -19.67 5.36
CA LYS A 534 8.97 -18.44 5.60
C LYS A 534 8.58 -17.75 6.90
N LEU A 535 7.29 -17.79 7.28
CA LEU A 535 6.86 -17.22 8.56
C LEU A 535 7.46 -18.00 9.75
N ASN A 536 7.53 -19.34 9.67
CA ASN A 536 8.18 -20.13 10.71
C ASN A 536 9.67 -19.76 10.88
N ALA A 537 10.36 -19.48 9.78
CA ALA A 537 11.78 -19.11 9.81
C ALA A 537 12.02 -17.67 10.28
N ILE A 538 11.20 -16.70 9.83
CA ILE A 538 11.33 -15.30 10.27
C ILE A 538 10.94 -15.12 11.74
N GLY A 539 9.95 -15.87 12.23
CA GLY A 539 9.58 -15.89 13.65
C GLY A 539 10.78 -16.26 14.53
N GLN A 540 11.56 -17.27 14.13
CA GLN A 540 12.81 -17.66 14.82
C GLN A 540 13.89 -16.56 14.74
N ALA A 541 13.99 -15.82 13.63
CA ALA A 541 14.92 -14.71 13.49
C ALA A 541 14.56 -13.55 14.42
N PHE A 542 13.30 -13.15 14.46
CA PHE A 542 12.81 -12.09 15.35
C PHE A 542 12.87 -12.49 16.84
N ALA A 543 12.59 -13.75 17.17
CA ALA A 543 12.77 -14.25 18.53
C ALA A 543 14.22 -14.08 19.02
N LYS A 544 15.21 -14.31 18.15
CA LYS A 544 16.63 -14.11 18.47
C LYS A 544 17.02 -12.62 18.56
N GLN A 545 16.41 -11.76 17.76
CA GLN A 545 16.70 -10.32 17.75
C GLN A 545 16.11 -9.61 18.98
N ASN A 546 14.95 -10.07 19.47
CA ASN A 546 14.23 -9.44 20.57
C ASN A 546 14.53 -10.04 21.95
N GLY A 547 15.19 -11.19 22.02
CA GLY A 547 15.57 -11.91 23.26
C GLY A 547 17.03 -11.84 23.55
#